data_d63ca1170e7b31aaa34648957d549415
#
_entry.id   d63ca1170e7b31aaa34648957d549415
#
_cell.length_a   1.000
_cell.length_b   1.000
_cell.length_c   1.000
_cell.angle_alpha   90.00
_cell.angle_beta   90.00
_cell.angle_gamma   90.00
#
_symmetry.space_group_name_H-M   'P 1'
#
loop_
_entity.id
_entity.type
_entity.pdbx_description
1 polymer ?
#
loop_
_entity_poly.entity_id
_entity_poly.type
_entity_poly.pdbx_seq_one_letter_code
_entity_poly.pdbx_strand_id
1 'polypeptide(L)'
;MRFFNKADFIILNIMDNAKIKELLLDICDTKLDFPVIQSGKESRRVNGLYKPDTHEIILHNKNFKTDNQLVYTAIHEYTHHLMNEIHLRENAGLKPPQYARSHTNAFWAKFHSLLEIAEEKGLYVIGLENSPELAELTENIRKNYLEKNGILMQEFGKLLARAHELCIEANIRYEDYIDRCLKLPRQAARSIVSVSASDINPAVGFENMKMLASVR
;
A
#
# COMPACT_ATOMS: atom_id res chain seq x y z
N MET A 1 14.14 38.21 16.58
CA MET A 1 13.11 37.16 16.54
C MET A 1 12.18 37.50 15.38
N ARG A 2 12.46 36.91 14.16
CA ARG A 2 11.64 37.17 12.97
C ARG A 2 10.57 36.08 12.91
N PHE A 3 9.33 36.47 13.04
CA PHE A 3 8.18 35.59 12.78
C PHE A 3 8.13 35.26 11.32
N PHE A 4 8.36 34.00 10.95
CA PHE A 4 8.08 33.49 9.61
C PHE A 4 6.56 33.45 9.43
N ASN A 5 6.10 34.20 8.46
CA ASN A 5 4.69 34.33 8.10
C ASN A 5 4.25 33.05 7.38
N LYS A 6 3.21 32.39 7.92
CA LYS A 6 2.67 31.09 7.47
C LYS A 6 1.97 31.10 6.09
N ALA A 7 2.10 32.20 5.33
CA ALA A 7 1.39 32.43 4.07
C ALA A 7 2.22 32.17 2.79
N ASP A 8 3.51 31.81 2.90
CA ASP A 8 4.40 31.72 1.72
C ASP A 8 4.56 30.29 1.16
N PHE A 9 3.67 29.34 1.48
CA PHE A 9 3.80 27.95 1.07
C PHE A 9 2.87 27.57 -0.12
N ILE A 10 2.66 28.45 -1.08
CA ILE A 10 2.07 28.08 -2.39
C ILE A 10 2.86 28.79 -3.48
N ILE A 11 4.13 28.47 -3.62
CA ILE A 11 4.77 28.52 -4.93
C ILE A 11 4.75 27.09 -5.43
N LEU A 12 3.82 26.78 -6.34
CA LEU A 12 3.89 25.64 -7.24
C LEU A 12 5.20 25.79 -8.02
N ASN A 13 6.28 25.31 -7.45
CA ASN A 13 7.51 25.07 -8.17
C ASN A 13 7.20 23.87 -9.06
N ILE A 14 6.56 24.11 -10.21
CA ILE A 14 6.16 23.08 -11.15
C ILE A 14 7.43 22.33 -11.51
N MET A 15 7.60 21.16 -10.88
CA MET A 15 8.72 20.28 -11.14
C MET A 15 8.68 19.91 -12.62
N ASP A 16 9.71 20.26 -13.38
CA ASP A 16 9.76 19.93 -14.80
C ASP A 16 10.02 18.42 -15.03
N ASN A 17 9.85 17.99 -16.28
CA ASN A 17 10.00 16.57 -16.64
C ASN A 17 11.39 16.02 -16.29
N ALA A 18 12.44 16.81 -16.42
CA ALA A 18 13.81 16.41 -16.14
C ALA A 18 14.02 16.19 -14.65
N LYS A 19 13.54 17.11 -13.80
CA LYS A 19 13.60 16.98 -12.35
C LYS A 19 12.81 15.79 -11.83
N ILE A 20 11.64 15.51 -12.41
CA ILE A 20 10.86 14.31 -12.05
C ILE A 20 11.67 13.05 -12.39
N LYS A 21 12.28 13.00 -13.57
CA LYS A 21 13.13 11.87 -13.98
C LYS A 21 14.33 11.69 -13.05
N GLU A 22 15.04 12.78 -12.72
CA GLU A 22 16.16 12.75 -11.77
C GLU A 22 15.74 12.23 -10.40
N LEU A 23 14.60 12.71 -9.87
CA LEU A 23 14.03 12.24 -8.61
C LEU A 23 13.73 10.73 -8.65
N LEU A 24 13.13 10.23 -9.72
CA LEU A 24 12.82 8.81 -9.87
C LEU A 24 14.08 7.95 -9.92
N LEU A 25 15.11 8.41 -10.66
CA LEU A 25 16.42 7.74 -10.73
C LEU A 25 17.18 7.80 -9.40
N ASP A 26 17.03 8.88 -8.62
CA ASP A 26 17.60 8.96 -7.29
C ASP A 26 16.95 7.95 -6.32
N ILE A 27 15.65 7.70 -6.44
CA ILE A 27 14.95 6.70 -5.62
C ILE A 27 15.38 5.26 -5.98
N CYS A 28 15.47 4.95 -7.26
CA CYS A 28 15.83 3.62 -7.74
C CYS A 28 16.37 3.72 -9.17
N ASP A 29 17.55 3.15 -9.43
CA ASP A 29 18.13 3.08 -10.77
C ASP A 29 17.41 2.05 -11.65
N THR A 30 17.47 2.24 -12.98
CA THR A 30 16.91 1.36 -14.02
C THR A 30 17.86 1.25 -15.19
N LYS A 31 17.84 0.12 -15.88
CA LYS A 31 18.63 -0.10 -17.09
C LYS A 31 17.89 0.28 -18.37
N LEU A 32 16.57 0.38 -18.30
CA LEU A 32 15.74 0.82 -19.41
C LEU A 32 15.51 2.32 -19.32
N ASP A 33 15.86 3.05 -20.37
CA ASP A 33 15.57 4.48 -20.43
C ASP A 33 14.06 4.73 -20.55
N PHE A 34 13.59 5.84 -19.97
CA PHE A 34 12.18 6.22 -19.97
C PHE A 34 12.03 7.74 -20.07
N PRO A 35 11.15 8.25 -20.90
CA PRO A 35 10.76 9.65 -20.88
C PRO A 35 9.66 9.91 -19.86
N VAL A 36 9.74 11.04 -19.16
CA VAL A 36 8.65 11.59 -18.33
C VAL A 36 7.98 12.71 -19.10
N ILE A 37 6.67 12.68 -19.21
CA ILE A 37 5.86 13.62 -19.98
C ILE A 37 4.73 14.17 -19.11
N GLN A 38 4.74 15.46 -18.83
CA GLN A 38 3.58 16.17 -18.31
C GLN A 38 2.64 16.50 -19.46
N SER A 39 1.44 15.97 -19.45
CA SER A 39 0.49 16.06 -20.57
C SER A 39 -0.09 17.46 -20.79
N GLY A 40 0.01 18.35 -19.80
CA GLY A 40 -0.64 19.66 -19.81
C GLY A 40 -2.18 19.59 -19.75
N LYS A 41 -2.75 18.43 -19.47
CA LYS A 41 -4.19 18.17 -19.46
C LYS A 41 -4.65 17.69 -18.09
N GLU A 42 -5.94 17.87 -17.86
CA GLU A 42 -6.69 17.19 -16.79
C GLU A 42 -7.24 15.86 -17.33
N SER A 43 -7.29 14.85 -16.49
CA SER A 43 -7.93 13.56 -16.78
C SER A 43 -8.84 13.16 -15.62
N ARG A 44 -10.07 12.74 -15.96
CA ARG A 44 -11.04 12.22 -14.98
C ARG A 44 -10.89 10.73 -14.69
N ARG A 45 -10.06 10.02 -15.48
CA ARG A 45 -9.93 8.56 -15.38
C ARG A 45 -8.69 8.12 -14.61
N VAL A 46 -7.56 8.78 -14.86
CA VAL A 46 -6.26 8.42 -14.30
C VAL A 46 -5.43 9.68 -14.02
N ASN A 47 -4.56 9.64 -13.04
CA ASN A 47 -3.63 10.73 -12.74
C ASN A 47 -2.32 10.58 -13.50
N GLY A 48 -1.92 9.35 -13.79
CA GLY A 48 -0.75 8.98 -14.57
C GLY A 48 -1.02 7.77 -15.44
N LEU A 49 -0.08 7.45 -16.31
CA LEU A 49 -0.11 6.28 -17.17
C LEU A 49 1.32 5.89 -17.56
N TYR A 50 1.70 4.63 -17.32
CA TYR A 50 2.88 4.03 -17.89
C TYR A 50 2.55 3.29 -19.20
N LYS A 51 3.34 3.52 -20.25
CA LYS A 51 3.22 2.82 -21.54
C LYS A 51 4.37 1.83 -21.71
N PRO A 52 4.12 0.53 -21.60
CA PRO A 52 5.18 -0.48 -21.66
C PRO A 52 5.88 -0.60 -23.01
N ASP A 53 5.23 -0.17 -24.11
CA ASP A 53 5.81 -0.25 -25.47
C ASP A 53 6.86 0.81 -25.74
N THR A 54 6.68 2.01 -25.16
CA THR A 54 7.58 3.18 -25.35
C THR A 54 8.29 3.56 -24.07
N HIS A 55 8.03 2.86 -22.96
CA HIS A 55 8.51 3.15 -21.61
C HIS A 55 8.14 4.55 -21.09
N GLU A 56 7.15 5.21 -21.71
CA GLU A 56 6.74 6.56 -21.33
C GLU A 56 5.97 6.57 -20.00
N ILE A 57 6.37 7.47 -19.11
CA ILE A 57 5.61 7.85 -17.92
C ILE A 57 4.89 9.17 -18.24
N ILE A 58 3.57 9.11 -18.34
CA ILE A 58 2.73 10.27 -18.61
C ILE A 58 2.02 10.70 -17.34
N LEU A 59 2.12 11.98 -16.99
CA LEU A 59 1.49 12.57 -15.81
C LEU A 59 0.46 13.61 -16.25
N HIS A 60 -0.77 13.49 -15.77
CA HIS A 60 -1.81 14.48 -16.02
C HIS A 60 -1.70 15.62 -15.00
N ASN A 61 -0.69 16.47 -15.20
CA ASN A 61 -0.22 17.43 -14.19
C ASN A 61 -1.26 18.48 -13.77
N LYS A 62 -2.34 18.69 -14.51
CA LYS A 62 -3.45 19.55 -14.07
C LYS A 62 -4.35 18.90 -13.01
N ASN A 63 -4.20 17.59 -12.74
CA ASN A 63 -4.91 16.91 -11.67
C ASN A 63 -4.29 17.18 -10.29
N PHE A 64 -3.05 17.63 -10.22
CA PHE A 64 -2.32 17.78 -8.97
C PHE A 64 -2.38 19.21 -8.44
N LYS A 65 -2.59 19.33 -7.14
CA LYS A 65 -2.57 20.61 -6.41
C LYS A 65 -1.25 20.83 -5.67
N THR A 66 -0.47 19.78 -5.47
CA THR A 66 0.80 19.81 -4.75
C THR A 66 1.84 18.93 -5.43
N ASP A 67 3.12 19.24 -5.22
CA ASP A 67 4.23 18.41 -5.71
C ASP A 67 4.19 17.02 -5.11
N ASN A 68 3.76 16.86 -3.86
CA ASN A 68 3.58 15.53 -3.24
C ASN A 68 2.60 14.63 -4.00
N GLN A 69 1.48 15.18 -4.49
CA GLN A 69 0.54 14.41 -5.31
C GLN A 69 1.15 14.00 -6.66
N LEU A 70 1.93 14.89 -7.26
CA LEU A 70 2.67 14.64 -8.49
C LEU A 70 3.72 13.53 -8.28
N VAL A 71 4.55 13.67 -7.24
CA VAL A 71 5.62 12.72 -6.89
C VAL A 71 5.05 11.34 -6.57
N TYR A 72 4.00 11.26 -5.76
CA TYR A 72 3.30 9.99 -5.47
C TYR A 72 2.88 9.27 -6.75
N THR A 73 2.26 10.01 -7.69
CA THR A 73 1.81 9.44 -8.97
C THR A 73 2.99 9.09 -9.85
N ALA A 74 4.04 9.91 -9.90
CA ALA A 74 5.26 9.61 -10.66
C ALA A 74 5.94 8.32 -10.16
N ILE A 75 6.05 8.12 -8.84
CA ILE A 75 6.59 6.88 -8.24
C ILE A 75 5.70 5.69 -8.58
N HIS A 76 4.35 5.86 -8.59
CA HIS A 76 3.43 4.80 -8.99
C HIS A 76 3.67 4.34 -10.44
N GLU A 77 3.75 5.28 -11.38
CA GLU A 77 4.00 4.95 -12.80
C GLU A 77 5.43 4.41 -13.01
N TYR A 78 6.39 4.91 -12.23
CA TYR A 78 7.76 4.38 -12.23
C TYR A 78 7.83 2.96 -11.69
N THR A 79 6.99 2.61 -10.74
CA THR A 79 6.86 1.22 -10.28
C THR A 79 6.41 0.30 -11.42
N HIS A 80 5.47 0.73 -12.25
CA HIS A 80 5.10 -0.03 -13.45
C HIS A 80 6.27 -0.20 -14.41
N HIS A 81 7.09 0.83 -14.60
CA HIS A 81 8.31 0.76 -15.41
C HIS A 81 9.30 -0.27 -14.88
N LEU A 82 9.62 -0.22 -13.58
CA LEU A 82 10.55 -1.17 -12.95
C LEU A 82 10.03 -2.61 -12.97
N MET A 83 8.73 -2.81 -12.74
CA MET A 83 8.11 -4.14 -12.84
C MET A 83 8.12 -4.68 -14.27
N ASN A 84 7.94 -3.81 -15.28
CA ASN A 84 8.08 -4.19 -16.68
C ASN A 84 9.53 -4.56 -17.03
N GLU A 85 10.52 -3.81 -16.54
CA GLU A 85 11.95 -4.14 -16.71
C GLU A 85 12.28 -5.51 -16.13
N ILE A 86 11.81 -5.79 -14.90
CA ILE A 86 12.00 -7.09 -14.24
C ILE A 86 11.37 -8.19 -15.09
N HIS A 87 10.12 -8.00 -15.55
CA HIS A 87 9.42 -8.97 -16.38
C HIS A 87 10.17 -9.27 -17.67
N LEU A 88 10.61 -8.25 -18.42
CA LEU A 88 11.36 -8.41 -19.67
C LEU A 88 12.67 -9.17 -19.45
N ARG A 89 13.38 -8.88 -18.37
CA ARG A 89 14.61 -9.59 -18.01
C ARG A 89 14.38 -11.06 -17.70
N GLU A 90 13.34 -11.38 -16.95
CA GLU A 90 13.05 -12.76 -16.51
C GLU A 90 12.42 -13.61 -17.63
N ASN A 91 11.78 -12.99 -18.61
CA ASN A 91 11.09 -13.66 -19.69
C ASN A 91 11.76 -13.45 -21.07
N ALA A 92 13.08 -13.29 -21.12
CA ALA A 92 13.85 -13.16 -22.35
C ALA A 92 13.32 -12.09 -23.33
N GLY A 93 12.84 -10.98 -22.81
CA GLY A 93 12.30 -9.86 -23.58
C GLY A 93 10.84 -10.03 -24.05
N LEU A 94 10.16 -11.12 -23.66
CA LEU A 94 8.74 -11.29 -23.96
C LEU A 94 7.89 -10.33 -23.14
N LYS A 95 6.94 -9.65 -23.78
CA LYS A 95 6.01 -8.72 -23.12
C LYS A 95 5.03 -9.48 -22.22
N PRO A 96 4.57 -8.85 -21.11
CA PRO A 96 3.53 -9.44 -20.27
C PRO A 96 2.23 -9.62 -21.08
N PRO A 97 1.44 -10.67 -20.77
CA PRO A 97 0.14 -10.87 -21.40
C PRO A 97 -0.75 -9.64 -21.24
N GLN A 98 -1.52 -9.29 -22.27
CA GLN A 98 -2.39 -8.10 -22.30
C GLN A 98 -3.40 -8.03 -21.12
N TYR A 99 -3.76 -9.20 -20.56
CA TYR A 99 -4.70 -9.31 -19.44
C TYR A 99 -4.04 -9.54 -18.09
N ALA A 100 -2.71 -9.44 -17.99
CA ALA A 100 -2.02 -9.56 -16.73
C ALA A 100 -2.45 -8.43 -15.78
N ARG A 101 -2.72 -8.77 -14.50
CA ARG A 101 -3.01 -7.77 -13.47
C ARG A 101 -1.77 -6.92 -13.26
N SER A 102 -1.91 -5.61 -13.46
CA SER A 102 -0.80 -4.66 -13.28
C SER A 102 -0.50 -4.35 -11.80
N HIS A 103 -1.53 -4.38 -10.92
CA HIS A 103 -1.40 -4.09 -9.50
C HIS A 103 -1.46 -5.38 -8.66
N THR A 104 -0.38 -6.14 -8.69
CA THR A 104 -0.18 -7.37 -7.89
C THR A 104 0.36 -7.04 -6.49
N ASN A 105 0.43 -8.03 -5.60
CA ASN A 105 1.09 -7.86 -4.30
C ASN A 105 2.56 -7.44 -4.46
N ALA A 106 3.27 -7.99 -5.46
CA ALA A 106 4.63 -7.61 -5.78
C ALA A 106 4.75 -6.13 -6.22
N PHE A 107 3.79 -5.66 -7.02
CA PHE A 107 3.70 -4.25 -7.40
C PHE A 107 3.56 -3.36 -6.16
N TRP A 108 2.59 -3.65 -5.28
CA TRP A 108 2.37 -2.84 -4.08
C TRP A 108 3.56 -2.87 -3.11
N ALA A 109 4.19 -4.04 -2.93
CA ALA A 109 5.39 -4.15 -2.11
C ALA A 109 6.53 -3.27 -2.67
N LYS A 110 6.78 -3.32 -3.99
CA LYS A 110 7.79 -2.47 -4.64
C LYS A 110 7.44 -1.00 -4.54
N PHE A 111 6.18 -0.62 -4.79
CA PHE A 111 5.71 0.76 -4.70
C PHE A 111 5.91 1.36 -3.31
N HIS A 112 5.51 0.63 -2.25
CA HIS A 112 5.70 1.08 -0.87
C HIS A 112 7.18 1.22 -0.51
N SER A 113 8.03 0.27 -0.93
CA SER A 113 9.48 0.38 -0.74
C SER A 113 10.08 1.62 -1.42
N LEU A 114 9.60 2.00 -2.61
CA LEU A 114 10.06 3.22 -3.27
C LEU A 114 9.58 4.50 -2.57
N LEU A 115 8.36 4.48 -2.02
CA LEU A 115 7.86 5.58 -1.20
C LEU A 115 8.68 5.76 0.08
N GLU A 116 9.02 4.66 0.77
CA GLU A 116 9.88 4.69 1.96
C GLU A 116 11.24 5.31 1.64
N ILE A 117 11.89 4.90 0.55
CA ILE A 117 13.15 5.51 0.09
C ILE A 117 12.98 7.00 -0.23
N ALA A 118 11.87 7.37 -0.86
CA ALA A 118 11.57 8.77 -1.18
C ALA A 118 11.37 9.61 0.09
N GLU A 119 10.72 9.06 1.12
CA GLU A 119 10.54 9.71 2.42
C GLU A 119 11.89 9.85 3.15
N GLU A 120 12.71 8.81 3.20
CA GLU A 120 14.05 8.86 3.81
C GLU A 120 14.96 9.91 3.16
N LYS A 121 14.83 10.10 1.84
CA LYS A 121 15.56 11.12 1.08
C LYS A 121 14.94 12.51 1.15
N GLY A 122 13.78 12.67 1.79
CA GLY A 122 13.05 13.94 1.85
C GLY A 122 12.46 14.39 0.50
N LEU A 123 12.30 13.47 -0.45
CA LEU A 123 11.72 13.71 -1.79
C LEU A 123 10.20 13.62 -1.80
N TYR A 124 9.63 12.98 -0.78
CA TYR A 124 8.19 12.79 -0.59
C TYR A 124 7.85 12.82 0.90
N VAL A 125 6.67 13.27 1.24
CA VAL A 125 6.13 13.25 2.61
C VAL A 125 4.60 13.17 2.55
N ILE A 126 3.99 12.38 3.43
CA ILE A 126 2.51 12.33 3.53
C ILE A 126 1.94 13.68 3.98
N GLY A 127 2.67 14.41 4.84
CA GLY A 127 2.29 15.77 5.24
C GLY A 127 1.14 15.82 6.23
N LEU A 128 0.96 14.79 7.09
CA LEU A 128 -0.07 14.77 8.13
C LEU A 128 0.04 15.96 9.10
N GLU A 129 1.25 16.48 9.31
CA GLU A 129 1.53 17.65 10.11
C GLU A 129 0.85 18.94 9.60
N ASN A 130 0.48 18.95 8.31
CA ASN A 130 -0.23 20.07 7.69
C ASN A 130 -1.74 20.04 7.96
N SER A 131 -2.25 18.95 8.56
CA SER A 131 -3.66 18.79 8.92
C SER A 131 -3.79 18.18 10.32
N PRO A 132 -3.77 18.99 11.37
CA PRO A 132 -3.88 18.50 12.76
C PRO A 132 -5.14 17.66 13.00
N GLU A 133 -6.26 18.03 12.39
CA GLU A 133 -7.52 17.28 12.48
C GLU A 133 -7.38 15.88 11.85
N LEU A 134 -6.72 15.76 10.69
CA LEU A 134 -6.46 14.46 10.07
C LEU A 134 -5.47 13.63 10.89
N ALA A 135 -4.46 14.25 11.49
CA ALA A 135 -3.51 13.57 12.35
C ALA A 135 -4.21 12.99 13.60
N GLU A 136 -5.06 13.79 14.28
CA GLU A 136 -5.85 13.34 15.42
C GLU A 136 -6.81 12.22 15.05
N LEU A 137 -7.52 12.36 13.92
CA LEU A 137 -8.42 11.32 13.40
C LEU A 137 -7.66 10.03 13.09
N THR A 138 -6.46 10.13 12.52
CA THR A 138 -5.60 8.97 12.22
C THR A 138 -5.22 8.22 13.50
N GLU A 139 -4.80 8.93 14.53
CA GLU A 139 -4.47 8.32 15.83
C GLU A 139 -5.71 7.69 16.48
N ASN A 140 -6.86 8.34 16.39
CA ASN A 140 -8.13 7.77 16.87
C ASN A 140 -8.46 6.46 16.14
N ILE A 141 -8.37 6.43 14.80
CA ILE A 141 -8.63 5.23 13.99
C ILE A 141 -7.63 4.11 14.37
N ARG A 142 -6.35 4.43 14.44
CA ARG A 142 -5.30 3.44 14.76
C ARG A 142 -5.54 2.81 16.11
N LYS A 143 -5.70 3.62 17.16
CA LYS A 143 -5.79 3.16 18.55
C LYS A 143 -7.15 2.53 18.88
N ASN A 144 -8.25 3.16 18.46
CA ASN A 144 -9.57 2.76 18.89
C ASN A 144 -10.27 1.77 17.96
N TYR A 145 -9.77 1.60 16.74
CA TYR A 145 -10.38 0.66 15.78
C TYR A 145 -9.39 -0.41 15.30
N LEU A 146 -8.22 -0.04 14.80
CA LEU A 146 -7.29 -1.05 14.27
C LEU A 146 -6.69 -1.90 15.38
N GLU A 147 -6.09 -1.28 16.40
CA GLU A 147 -5.46 -1.99 17.51
C GLU A 147 -6.48 -2.78 18.33
N LYS A 148 -7.59 -2.15 18.74
CA LYS A 148 -8.63 -2.84 19.50
C LYS A 148 -9.25 -4.00 18.74
N ASN A 149 -9.45 -3.87 17.44
CA ASN A 149 -9.90 -4.97 16.60
C ASN A 149 -8.86 -6.09 16.54
N GLY A 150 -7.57 -5.76 16.41
CA GLY A 150 -6.49 -6.74 16.46
C GLY A 150 -6.50 -7.54 17.76
N ILE A 151 -6.57 -6.85 18.91
CA ILE A 151 -6.66 -7.47 20.25
C ILE A 151 -7.89 -8.36 20.35
N LEU A 152 -9.07 -7.85 19.99
CA LEU A 152 -10.32 -8.59 20.04
C LEU A 152 -10.27 -9.88 19.21
N MET A 153 -9.66 -9.84 18.03
CA MET A 153 -9.53 -11.01 17.16
C MET A 153 -8.51 -12.03 17.69
N GLN A 154 -7.45 -11.60 18.38
CA GLN A 154 -6.56 -12.52 19.09
C GLN A 154 -7.28 -13.24 20.24
N GLU A 155 -8.05 -12.53 21.05
CA GLU A 155 -8.85 -13.11 22.13
C GLU A 155 -9.89 -14.07 21.56
N PHE A 156 -10.61 -13.68 20.51
CA PHE A 156 -11.59 -14.54 19.85
C PHE A 156 -10.96 -15.82 19.31
N GLY A 157 -9.77 -15.75 18.73
CA GLY A 157 -9.06 -16.93 18.25
C GLY A 157 -8.69 -17.91 19.37
N LYS A 158 -8.29 -17.41 20.54
CA LYS A 158 -8.04 -18.25 21.73
C LYS A 158 -9.31 -18.97 22.19
N LEU A 159 -10.45 -18.27 22.16
CA LEU A 159 -11.74 -18.89 22.50
C LEU A 159 -12.14 -19.96 21.48
N LEU A 160 -11.93 -19.73 20.18
CA LEU A 160 -12.19 -20.73 19.13
C LEU A 160 -11.28 -21.96 19.28
N ALA A 161 -10.01 -21.76 19.64
CA ALA A 161 -9.09 -22.87 19.93
C ALA A 161 -9.58 -23.69 21.14
N ARG A 162 -10.00 -23.02 22.21
CA ARG A 162 -10.58 -23.72 23.40
C ARG A 162 -11.89 -24.45 23.04
N ALA A 163 -12.76 -23.84 22.24
CA ALA A 163 -13.97 -24.47 21.74
C ALA A 163 -13.68 -25.76 20.95
N HIS A 164 -12.60 -25.76 20.16
CA HIS A 164 -12.16 -26.94 19.43
C HIS A 164 -11.78 -28.10 20.39
N GLU A 165 -11.02 -27.83 21.44
CA GLU A 165 -10.67 -28.83 22.46
C GLU A 165 -11.94 -29.40 23.13
N LEU A 166 -12.86 -28.53 23.54
CA LEU A 166 -14.13 -28.93 24.16
C LEU A 166 -15.01 -29.76 23.22
N CYS A 167 -15.01 -29.45 21.92
CA CYS A 167 -15.70 -30.26 20.93
C CYS A 167 -15.12 -31.68 20.83
N ILE A 168 -13.79 -31.84 20.94
CA ILE A 168 -13.13 -33.13 20.93
C ILE A 168 -13.55 -33.92 22.22
N GLU A 169 -13.48 -33.30 23.39
CA GLU A 169 -13.87 -33.88 24.66
C GLU A 169 -15.34 -34.36 24.65
N ALA A 170 -16.23 -33.57 24.01
CA ALA A 170 -17.66 -33.87 23.95
C ALA A 170 -18.06 -34.75 22.73
N ASN A 171 -17.12 -35.22 21.91
CA ASN A 171 -17.36 -35.94 20.65
C ASN A 171 -18.26 -35.18 19.67
N ILE A 172 -18.15 -33.85 19.63
CA ILE A 172 -18.84 -32.96 18.71
C ILE A 172 -17.92 -32.60 17.51
N ARG A 173 -18.48 -32.59 16.30
CA ARG A 173 -17.73 -32.11 15.12
C ARG A 173 -17.55 -30.61 15.20
N TYR A 174 -16.28 -30.16 15.27
CA TYR A 174 -15.97 -28.73 15.37
C TYR A 174 -16.52 -27.93 14.21
N GLU A 175 -16.46 -28.46 12.97
CA GLU A 175 -17.02 -27.79 11.81
C GLU A 175 -18.55 -27.59 11.93
N ASP A 176 -19.27 -28.58 12.50
CA ASP A 176 -20.72 -28.46 12.72
C ASP A 176 -21.04 -27.40 13.80
N TYR A 177 -20.20 -27.35 14.85
CA TYR A 177 -20.29 -26.30 15.88
C TYR A 177 -20.07 -24.90 15.27
N ILE A 178 -19.01 -24.70 14.45
CA ILE A 178 -18.72 -23.43 13.78
C ILE A 178 -19.89 -23.01 12.88
N ASP A 179 -20.38 -23.93 12.04
CA ASP A 179 -21.42 -23.64 11.04
C ASP A 179 -22.79 -23.37 11.66
N ARG A 180 -23.20 -24.18 12.65
CA ARG A 180 -24.58 -24.18 13.14
C ARG A 180 -24.77 -23.47 14.46
N CYS A 181 -23.80 -23.54 15.37
CA CYS A 181 -23.89 -22.84 16.66
C CYS A 181 -23.37 -21.43 16.58
N LEU A 182 -22.19 -21.22 15.98
CA LEU A 182 -21.58 -19.87 15.86
C LEU A 182 -22.01 -19.15 14.59
N LYS A 183 -22.53 -19.88 13.59
CA LYS A 183 -22.89 -19.32 12.27
C LYS A 183 -21.73 -18.53 11.64
N LEU A 184 -20.51 -19.01 11.82
CA LEU A 184 -19.29 -18.37 11.39
C LEU A 184 -18.73 -19.09 10.15
N PRO A 185 -18.34 -18.39 9.08
CA PRO A 185 -17.67 -19.01 7.96
C PRO A 185 -16.39 -19.72 8.39
N ARG A 186 -16.20 -20.98 7.98
CA ARG A 186 -15.04 -21.81 8.38
C ARG A 186 -13.70 -21.15 8.07
N GLN A 187 -13.62 -20.48 6.91
CA GLN A 187 -12.39 -19.77 6.55
C GLN A 187 -12.09 -18.59 7.49
N ALA A 188 -13.12 -17.87 7.93
CA ALA A 188 -12.97 -16.81 8.92
C ALA A 188 -12.48 -17.37 10.25
N ALA A 189 -13.10 -18.46 10.75
CA ALA A 189 -12.66 -19.13 11.97
C ALA A 189 -11.19 -19.56 11.91
N ARG A 190 -10.76 -20.19 10.80
CA ARG A 190 -9.35 -20.60 10.58
C ARG A 190 -8.41 -19.40 10.61
N SER A 191 -8.75 -18.30 9.91
CA SER A 191 -7.91 -17.10 9.89
C SER A 191 -7.77 -16.47 11.28
N ILE A 192 -8.87 -16.43 12.05
CA ILE A 192 -8.86 -15.88 13.42
C ILE A 192 -7.99 -16.72 14.34
N VAL A 193 -8.12 -18.06 14.29
CA VAL A 193 -7.27 -18.97 15.07
C VAL A 193 -5.80 -18.84 14.66
N SER A 194 -5.49 -18.78 13.37
CA SER A 194 -4.12 -18.58 12.87
C SER A 194 -3.50 -17.29 13.39
N VAL A 195 -4.23 -16.18 13.38
CA VAL A 195 -3.78 -14.90 13.93
C VAL A 195 -3.53 -15.01 15.44
N SER A 196 -4.40 -15.67 16.19
CA SER A 196 -4.25 -15.80 17.64
C SER A 196 -3.07 -16.68 18.06
N ALA A 197 -2.66 -17.61 17.19
CA ALA A 197 -1.48 -18.48 17.40
C ALA A 197 -0.16 -17.80 17.01
N SER A 198 -0.22 -16.63 16.39
CA SER A 198 0.96 -15.88 15.93
C SER A 198 1.30 -14.75 16.92
N ASP A 199 2.61 -14.52 17.14
CA ASP A 199 3.10 -13.40 17.94
C ASP A 199 3.20 -12.13 17.07
N ILE A 200 2.06 -11.64 16.58
CA ILE A 200 1.98 -10.44 15.77
C ILE A 200 1.38 -9.30 16.60
N ASN A 201 2.03 -8.13 16.55
CA ASN A 201 1.55 -6.96 17.27
C ASN A 201 0.13 -6.55 16.77
N PRO A 202 -0.89 -6.52 17.64
CA PRO A 202 -2.26 -6.17 17.25
C PRO A 202 -2.42 -4.73 16.75
N ALA A 203 -1.48 -3.84 17.05
CA ALA A 203 -1.49 -2.45 16.56
C ALA A 203 -1.47 -2.32 15.04
N VAL A 204 -1.02 -3.35 14.32
CA VAL A 204 -1.06 -3.37 12.84
C VAL A 204 -2.47 -3.61 12.28
N GLY A 205 -3.43 -4.00 13.13
CA GLY A 205 -4.82 -4.30 12.74
C GLY A 205 -5.01 -5.71 12.18
N PHE A 206 -6.23 -6.25 12.35
CA PHE A 206 -6.54 -7.66 12.04
C PHE A 206 -6.24 -8.07 10.60
N GLU A 207 -6.54 -7.23 9.60
CA GLU A 207 -6.30 -7.57 8.20
C GLU A 207 -4.81 -7.73 7.89
N ASN A 208 -3.96 -6.86 8.44
CA ASN A 208 -2.51 -6.98 8.32
C ASN A 208 -1.98 -8.20 9.09
N MET A 209 -2.54 -8.49 10.27
CA MET A 209 -2.21 -9.70 11.03
C MET A 209 -2.49 -10.97 10.23
N LYS A 210 -3.61 -11.05 9.51
CA LYS A 210 -3.94 -12.19 8.62
C LYS A 210 -2.89 -12.38 7.51
N MET A 211 -2.48 -11.28 6.87
CA MET A 211 -1.45 -11.34 5.84
C MET A 211 -0.13 -11.87 6.41
N LEU A 212 0.33 -11.32 7.53
CA LEU A 212 1.57 -11.73 8.17
C LEU A 212 1.52 -13.19 8.66
N ALA A 213 0.39 -13.65 9.21
CA ALA A 213 0.19 -15.03 9.62
C ALA A 213 0.17 -16.02 8.44
N SER A 214 -0.15 -15.59 7.23
CA SER A 214 -0.18 -16.44 6.03
C SER A 214 1.18 -16.65 5.37
N VAL A 215 2.19 -15.85 5.71
CA VAL A 215 3.56 -15.92 5.12
C VAL A 215 4.47 -16.89 5.91
N ARG A 216 4.02 -17.36 7.07
CA ARG A 216 4.70 -18.38 7.89
C ARG A 216 4.19 -19.77 7.55
#